data_c8789ee76359defb5d548336e15bfa5d
#
_entry.id   c8789ee76359defb5d548336e15bfa5d
#
_cell.length_a   1.000
_cell.length_b   1.000
_cell.length_c   1.000
_cell.angle_alpha   90.00
_cell.angle_beta   90.00
_cell.angle_gamma   90.00
#
_symmetry.space_group_name_H-M   'P 1'
#
loop_
_entity.id
_entity.type
_entity.pdbx_description
1 polymer ?
#
loop_
_entity_poly.entity_id
_entity_poly.type
_entity_poly.pdbx_seq_one_letter_code
_entity_poly.pdbx_strand_id
1 'polypeptide(L)'
;MIKLDQKAEILMKYFRENMSQRAIAREMKVSRTTVRKYINDYESKCEEIEELAKDNNITNSNTLNLVSEMVSAPKYDTSKRTRIKLTDEIIEKINELIKENERNRLLGRHKQLMKKIDIYEKLIELGFDISYPTVCNYIRDNHEKKEAFIRQEYDLGETLEFDWGEVKITIGGKPTTFQMGILTTACGSHHYARLYQNQKMENFLDIHVRAFNSMGGVHRELVYDNLKQAVRRFVGRNEKEATEDLIKISMYYGFKYRFCNVAKGNEKGHVEKGIEYVRRKAFSSKTDFASIEEANSHLKDKLLQLNSRKRNWLQNQSPLDILNQEMAYLIPLKPSYDASRRTEARVNKYSVINIDQNKYSVPDYLVGKF
;
A
#
# COMPACT_ATOMS: atom_id res chain seq x y z
N MET A 1 -12.83 18.10 -33.57
CA MET A 1 -11.37 18.30 -33.43
C MET A 1 -10.71 17.52 -34.53
N ILE A 2 -9.75 18.10 -35.25
CA ILE A 2 -9.03 17.43 -36.34
C ILE A 2 -8.08 16.40 -35.73
N LYS A 3 -8.03 15.19 -36.30
CA LYS A 3 -7.11 14.14 -35.93
C LYS A 3 -5.76 14.34 -36.63
N LEU A 4 -4.73 13.58 -36.19
CA LEU A 4 -3.38 13.70 -36.77
C LEU A 4 -3.34 13.32 -38.23
N ASP A 5 -4.06 12.29 -38.66
CA ASP A 5 -4.21 11.86 -40.05
C ASP A 5 -4.81 12.95 -40.95
N GLN A 6 -5.85 13.62 -40.44
CA GLN A 6 -6.47 14.77 -41.17
C GLN A 6 -5.52 15.97 -41.25
N LYS A 7 -4.72 16.27 -40.22
CA LYS A 7 -3.68 17.29 -40.26
C LYS A 7 -2.66 16.98 -41.35
N ALA A 8 -2.16 15.72 -41.35
CA ALA A 8 -1.20 15.25 -42.35
C ALA A 8 -1.77 15.39 -43.78
N GLU A 9 -3.05 14.99 -44.01
CA GLU A 9 -3.70 15.05 -45.31
C GLU A 9 -3.85 16.50 -45.81
N ILE A 10 -4.21 17.47 -44.93
CA ILE A 10 -4.24 18.89 -45.26
C ILE A 10 -2.86 19.37 -45.77
N LEU A 11 -1.79 19.02 -45.07
CA LEU A 11 -0.43 19.45 -45.44
C LEU A 11 0.01 18.80 -46.76
N MET A 12 -0.28 17.51 -46.95
CA MET A 12 0.06 16.80 -48.20
C MET A 12 -0.66 17.39 -49.41
N LYS A 13 -1.94 17.64 -49.31
CA LYS A 13 -2.74 18.24 -50.37
C LYS A 13 -2.25 19.64 -50.73
N TYR A 14 -1.79 20.42 -49.75
CA TYR A 14 -1.29 21.77 -50.02
C TYR A 14 0.13 21.74 -50.61
N PHE A 15 1.08 21.07 -49.98
CA PHE A 15 2.50 21.14 -50.35
C PHE A 15 2.93 20.21 -51.49
N ARG A 16 2.21 19.07 -51.68
CA ARG A 16 2.54 18.12 -52.73
C ARG A 16 1.61 18.12 -53.91
N GLU A 17 0.28 18.29 -53.67
CA GLU A 17 -0.71 18.27 -54.71
C GLU A 17 -1.06 19.69 -55.22
N ASN A 18 -0.43 20.74 -54.65
CA ASN A 18 -0.63 22.16 -55.01
C ASN A 18 -2.10 22.60 -54.98
N MET A 19 -2.91 21.98 -54.11
CA MET A 19 -4.34 22.32 -53.99
C MET A 19 -4.53 23.64 -53.25
N SER A 20 -5.50 24.45 -53.71
CA SER A 20 -5.83 25.68 -53.00
C SER A 20 -6.49 25.41 -51.64
N GLN A 21 -6.26 26.28 -50.64
CA GLN A 21 -6.91 26.19 -49.33
C GLN A 21 -8.45 26.05 -49.38
N ARG A 22 -9.08 26.64 -50.42
CA ARG A 22 -10.52 26.52 -50.63
C ARG A 22 -10.93 25.14 -51.11
N ALA A 23 -10.14 24.51 -51.98
CA ALA A 23 -10.38 23.18 -52.50
C ALA A 23 -10.21 22.13 -51.38
N ILE A 24 -9.12 22.24 -50.60
CA ILE A 24 -8.87 21.37 -49.44
C ILE A 24 -10.01 21.48 -48.40
N ALA A 25 -10.44 22.71 -48.08
CA ALA A 25 -11.53 22.93 -47.13
C ALA A 25 -12.85 22.25 -47.55
N ARG A 26 -13.19 22.30 -48.86
CA ARG A 26 -14.39 21.63 -49.41
C ARG A 26 -14.25 20.11 -49.36
N GLU A 27 -13.13 19.58 -49.79
CA GLU A 27 -12.90 18.13 -49.89
C GLU A 27 -12.90 17.47 -48.51
N MET A 28 -12.18 18.06 -47.58
CA MET A 28 -12.05 17.52 -46.21
C MET A 28 -13.19 17.92 -45.28
N LYS A 29 -14.15 18.69 -45.78
CA LYS A 29 -15.29 19.21 -44.98
C LYS A 29 -14.88 19.93 -43.68
N VAL A 30 -13.83 20.72 -43.75
CA VAL A 30 -13.32 21.56 -42.64
C VAL A 30 -13.36 23.02 -42.99
N SER A 31 -13.32 23.91 -41.98
CA SER A 31 -13.32 25.34 -42.25
C SER A 31 -12.02 25.78 -42.95
N ARG A 32 -12.11 26.75 -43.86
CA ARG A 32 -10.92 27.34 -44.50
C ARG A 32 -9.96 27.94 -43.47
N THR A 33 -10.47 28.50 -42.38
CA THR A 33 -9.67 29.05 -41.29
C THR A 33 -8.83 27.97 -40.61
N THR A 34 -9.39 26.76 -40.45
CA THR A 34 -8.69 25.62 -39.93
C THR A 34 -7.57 25.16 -40.86
N VAL A 35 -7.85 25.02 -42.16
CA VAL A 35 -6.83 24.67 -43.16
C VAL A 35 -5.68 25.68 -43.14
N ARG A 36 -6.01 26.98 -43.19
CA ARG A 36 -5.03 28.07 -43.13
C ARG A 36 -4.15 28.02 -41.85
N LYS A 37 -4.80 27.75 -40.72
CA LYS A 37 -4.10 27.65 -39.44
C LYS A 37 -2.99 26.58 -39.47
N TYR A 38 -3.29 25.37 -39.96
CA TYR A 38 -2.32 24.28 -39.99
C TYR A 38 -1.22 24.48 -41.02
N ILE A 39 -1.51 25.12 -42.15
CA ILE A 39 -0.50 25.49 -43.15
C ILE A 39 0.48 26.52 -42.57
N ASN A 40 -0.03 27.62 -42.03
CA ASN A 40 0.81 28.69 -41.47
C ASN A 40 1.63 28.18 -40.27
N ASP A 41 1.05 27.35 -39.39
CA ASP A 41 1.78 26.72 -38.24
C ASP A 41 2.91 25.81 -38.73
N TYR A 42 2.71 25.11 -39.84
CA TYR A 42 3.74 24.27 -40.43
C TYR A 42 4.86 25.11 -41.07
N GLU A 43 4.49 26.14 -41.88
CA GLU A 43 5.45 27.06 -42.55
C GLU A 43 6.32 27.79 -41.48
N SER A 44 5.71 28.36 -40.45
CA SER A 44 6.44 29.07 -39.38
C SER A 44 7.41 28.15 -38.66
N LYS A 45 7.02 26.91 -38.35
CA LYS A 45 7.95 25.95 -37.70
C LYS A 45 9.07 25.48 -38.63
N CYS A 46 8.82 25.38 -39.93
CA CYS A 46 9.88 25.12 -40.90
C CYS A 46 10.90 26.23 -40.95
N GLU A 47 10.43 27.50 -40.98
CA GLU A 47 11.30 28.68 -40.97
C GLU A 47 12.17 28.72 -39.70
N GLU A 48 11.57 28.49 -38.50
CA GLU A 48 12.27 28.41 -37.23
C GLU A 48 13.34 27.31 -37.21
N ILE A 49 13.05 26.14 -37.78
CA ILE A 49 14.00 25.01 -37.88
C ILE A 49 15.14 25.35 -38.83
N GLU A 50 14.85 26.04 -39.98
CA GLU A 50 15.87 26.48 -40.92
C GLU A 50 16.80 27.54 -40.33
N GLU A 51 16.26 28.47 -39.54
CA GLU A 51 17.05 29.46 -38.82
C GLU A 51 18.01 28.82 -37.80
N LEU A 52 17.48 27.89 -37.00
CA LEU A 52 18.30 27.13 -36.03
C LEU A 52 19.35 26.23 -36.71
N ALA A 53 19.08 25.75 -37.91
CA ALA A 53 20.04 24.94 -38.69
C ALA A 53 21.21 25.78 -39.24
N LYS A 54 21.01 27.07 -39.51
CA LYS A 54 22.07 27.99 -39.93
C LYS A 54 23.11 28.24 -38.83
N ASP A 55 22.72 28.12 -37.56
CA ASP A 55 23.59 28.29 -36.39
C ASP A 55 24.45 27.07 -36.02
N ASN A 56 24.59 26.08 -36.91
CA ASN A 56 25.40 24.85 -36.75
C ASN A 56 25.07 23.99 -35.52
N ASN A 57 23.89 24.10 -34.92
CA ASN A 57 23.46 23.34 -33.75
C ASN A 57 22.24 22.46 -34.06
N ILE A 58 22.39 21.50 -34.98
CA ILE A 58 21.31 20.55 -35.38
C ILE A 58 20.86 19.63 -34.22
N THR A 59 21.64 19.53 -33.15
CA THR A 59 21.37 18.65 -31.98
C THR A 59 20.82 19.42 -30.76
N ASN A 60 20.32 20.64 -30.94
CA ASN A 60 19.78 21.40 -29.82
C ASN A 60 18.42 20.85 -29.40
N SER A 61 18.15 20.70 -28.09
CA SER A 61 16.91 20.26 -27.53
C SER A 61 15.70 21.04 -28.08
N ASN A 62 15.88 22.27 -28.46
CA ASN A 62 14.87 23.15 -29.07
C ASN A 62 14.42 22.66 -30.46
N THR A 63 15.36 22.25 -31.32
CA THR A 63 15.03 21.71 -32.65
C THR A 63 14.24 20.41 -32.55
N LEU A 64 14.66 19.52 -31.64
CA LEU A 64 13.92 18.24 -31.38
C LEU A 64 12.51 18.50 -30.87
N ASN A 65 12.34 19.51 -30.02
CA ASN A 65 10.99 19.87 -29.51
C ASN A 65 10.11 20.42 -30.63
N LEU A 66 10.62 21.31 -31.51
CA LEU A 66 9.87 21.84 -32.65
C LEU A 66 9.46 20.75 -33.64
N VAL A 67 10.37 19.84 -33.97
CA VAL A 67 10.04 18.66 -34.81
C VAL A 67 8.97 17.80 -34.14
N SER A 68 9.09 17.53 -32.85
CA SER A 68 8.08 16.74 -32.09
C SER A 68 6.71 17.44 -32.09
N GLU A 69 6.66 18.76 -31.97
CA GLU A 69 5.42 19.53 -32.04
C GLU A 69 4.80 19.54 -33.44
N MET A 70 5.64 19.64 -34.50
CA MET A 70 5.16 19.57 -35.88
C MET A 70 4.41 18.26 -36.17
N VAL A 71 4.95 17.12 -35.70
CA VAL A 71 4.37 15.80 -35.94
C VAL A 71 3.34 15.36 -34.90
N SER A 72 3.10 16.18 -33.87
CA SER A 72 2.14 15.85 -32.82
C SER A 72 0.69 16.06 -33.26
N ALA A 73 -0.21 15.29 -32.61
CA ALA A 73 -1.66 15.50 -32.81
C ALA A 73 -2.07 16.91 -32.37
N PRO A 74 -3.01 17.55 -33.09
CA PRO A 74 -3.51 18.88 -32.73
C PRO A 74 -4.09 18.88 -31.30
N LYS A 75 -3.62 19.80 -30.47
CA LYS A 75 -4.16 20.02 -29.12
C LYS A 75 -5.08 21.24 -29.11
N TYR A 76 -6.15 21.17 -28.33
CA TYR A 76 -7.03 22.30 -28.09
C TYR A 76 -6.37 23.25 -27.09
N ASP A 77 -6.13 24.49 -27.50
CA ASP A 77 -5.61 25.50 -26.58
C ASP A 77 -6.70 25.98 -25.64
N THR A 78 -6.53 25.63 -24.36
CA THR A 78 -7.40 26.03 -23.26
C THR A 78 -6.87 27.20 -22.45
N SER A 79 -5.72 27.77 -22.80
CA SER A 79 -5.03 28.81 -22.03
C SER A 79 -5.87 30.08 -21.84
N LYS A 80 -6.73 30.41 -22.82
CA LYS A 80 -7.63 31.57 -22.78
C LYS A 80 -8.99 31.30 -22.13
N ARG A 81 -9.25 30.08 -21.62
CA ARG A 81 -10.52 29.74 -21.03
C ARG A 81 -10.57 30.19 -19.57
N THR A 82 -11.38 31.19 -19.27
CA THR A 82 -11.61 31.65 -17.89
C THR A 82 -12.26 30.51 -17.08
N ARG A 83 -11.75 30.26 -15.89
CA ARG A 83 -12.31 29.28 -14.95
C ARG A 83 -13.59 29.89 -14.35
N ILE A 84 -14.74 29.36 -14.70
CA ILE A 84 -16.05 29.93 -14.33
C ILE A 84 -16.36 29.70 -12.84
N LYS A 85 -15.96 28.55 -12.27
CA LYS A 85 -16.31 28.16 -10.89
C LYS A 85 -15.17 28.22 -9.89
N LEU A 86 -13.90 28.18 -10.33
CA LEU A 86 -12.73 28.28 -9.48
C LEU A 86 -12.13 29.68 -9.64
N THR A 87 -12.70 30.66 -8.96
CA THR A 87 -12.22 32.05 -8.96
C THR A 87 -10.95 32.22 -8.14
N ASP A 88 -10.21 33.30 -8.37
CA ASP A 88 -8.99 33.58 -7.60
C ASP A 88 -9.27 33.74 -6.11
N GLU A 89 -10.42 34.34 -5.75
CA GLU A 89 -10.87 34.45 -4.35
C GLU A 89 -11.06 33.10 -3.67
N ILE A 90 -11.67 32.12 -4.36
CA ILE A 90 -11.82 30.76 -3.84
C ILE A 90 -10.45 30.09 -3.69
N ILE A 91 -9.55 30.32 -4.64
CA ILE A 91 -8.19 29.80 -4.61
C ILE A 91 -7.43 30.33 -3.38
N GLU A 92 -7.49 31.62 -3.14
CA GLU A 92 -6.86 32.24 -1.96
C GLU A 92 -7.41 31.63 -0.67
N LYS A 93 -8.73 31.45 -0.59
CA LYS A 93 -9.35 30.85 0.60
C LYS A 93 -8.95 29.41 0.83
N ILE A 94 -8.89 28.59 -0.22
CA ILE A 94 -8.35 27.21 -0.11
C ILE A 94 -6.92 27.23 0.40
N ASN A 95 -6.07 28.11 -0.13
CA ASN A 95 -4.68 28.23 0.27
C ASN A 95 -4.51 28.68 1.73
N GLU A 96 -5.38 29.57 2.23
CA GLU A 96 -5.42 29.96 3.65
C GLU A 96 -5.72 28.77 4.55
N LEU A 97 -6.75 27.97 4.22
CA LEU A 97 -7.14 26.79 5.00
C LEU A 97 -6.05 25.71 4.99
N ILE A 98 -5.32 25.57 3.88
CA ILE A 98 -4.18 24.66 3.80
C ILE A 98 -3.02 25.15 4.68
N LYS A 99 -2.71 26.45 4.67
CA LYS A 99 -1.70 27.04 5.56
C LYS A 99 -2.07 26.88 7.05
N GLU A 100 -3.35 26.96 7.37
CA GLU A 100 -3.82 26.67 8.74
C GLU A 100 -3.58 25.21 9.13
N ASN A 101 -3.79 24.26 8.22
CA ASN A 101 -3.43 22.87 8.43
C ASN A 101 -1.92 22.67 8.66
N GLU A 102 -1.06 23.36 7.91
CA GLU A 102 0.39 23.32 8.11
C GLU A 102 0.77 23.87 9.49
N ARG A 103 0.17 24.99 9.92
CA ARG A 103 0.34 25.53 11.25
C ARG A 103 -0.09 24.54 12.35
N ASN A 104 -1.22 23.88 12.19
CA ASN A 104 -1.70 22.86 13.11
C ASN A 104 -0.77 21.64 13.20
N ARG A 105 -0.14 21.24 12.08
CA ARG A 105 0.92 20.21 12.07
C ARG A 105 2.12 20.63 12.93
N LEU A 106 2.62 21.85 12.74
CA LEU A 106 3.75 22.38 13.51
C LEU A 106 3.45 22.45 15.02
N LEU A 107 2.19 22.71 15.39
CA LEU A 107 1.71 22.72 16.79
C LEU A 107 1.42 21.31 17.35
N GLY A 108 1.73 20.23 16.61
CA GLY A 108 1.48 18.84 17.04
C GLY A 108 0.02 18.40 17.02
N ARG A 109 -0.89 19.19 16.43
CA ARG A 109 -2.33 18.92 16.37
C ARG A 109 -2.70 18.00 15.19
N HIS A 110 -1.98 16.90 14.98
CA HIS A 110 -2.13 16.03 13.81
C HIS A 110 -3.52 15.40 13.65
N LYS A 111 -4.28 15.25 14.74
CA LYS A 111 -5.65 14.70 14.74
C LYS A 111 -6.75 15.72 14.42
N GLN A 112 -6.41 17.00 14.32
CA GLN A 112 -7.34 18.11 14.09
C GLN A 112 -7.12 18.78 12.73
N LEU A 113 -6.48 18.11 11.80
CA LEU A 113 -6.26 18.61 10.45
C LEU A 113 -7.53 18.49 9.61
N MET A 114 -7.89 19.57 8.92
CA MET A 114 -9.00 19.60 7.99
C MET A 114 -8.72 18.64 6.81
N LYS A 115 -9.68 17.79 6.48
CA LYS A 115 -9.69 16.98 5.26
C LYS A 115 -10.21 17.81 4.09
N LYS A 116 -10.10 17.30 2.88
CA LYS A 116 -10.63 17.96 1.67
C LYS A 116 -12.14 18.25 1.78
N ILE A 117 -12.88 17.39 2.47
CA ILE A 117 -14.32 17.58 2.71
C ILE A 117 -14.57 18.74 3.66
N ASP A 118 -13.79 18.86 4.74
CA ASP A 118 -13.94 19.93 5.72
C ASP A 118 -13.62 21.30 5.09
N ILE A 119 -12.60 21.35 4.22
CA ILE A 119 -12.26 22.55 3.42
C ILE A 119 -13.43 22.91 2.49
N TYR A 120 -14.03 21.94 1.82
CA TYR A 120 -15.19 22.16 0.96
C TYR A 120 -16.39 22.70 1.75
N GLU A 121 -16.74 22.06 2.88
CA GLU A 121 -17.83 22.49 3.74
C GLU A 121 -17.62 23.93 4.22
N LYS A 122 -16.38 24.28 4.59
CA LYS A 122 -16.02 25.64 5.00
C LYS A 122 -16.22 26.68 3.87
N LEU A 123 -15.92 26.32 2.64
CA LEU A 123 -16.16 27.17 1.46
C LEU A 123 -17.66 27.37 1.22
N ILE A 124 -18.47 26.33 1.40
CA ILE A 124 -19.94 26.45 1.30
C ILE A 124 -20.52 27.33 2.41
N GLU A 125 -20.03 27.17 3.67
CA GLU A 125 -20.41 28.06 4.78
C GLU A 125 -20.10 29.53 4.51
N LEU A 126 -19.02 29.81 3.78
CA LEU A 126 -18.64 31.16 3.34
C LEU A 126 -19.42 31.68 2.13
N GLY A 127 -20.37 30.88 1.59
CA GLY A 127 -21.24 31.27 0.51
C GLY A 127 -20.68 31.06 -0.91
N PHE A 128 -19.57 30.34 -1.07
CA PHE A 128 -19.00 30.05 -2.39
C PHE A 128 -19.76 28.92 -3.12
N ASP A 129 -20.12 29.14 -4.39
CA ASP A 129 -20.72 28.12 -5.24
C ASP A 129 -19.64 27.29 -5.96
N ILE A 130 -19.13 26.27 -5.30
CA ILE A 130 -18.10 25.37 -5.82
C ILE A 130 -18.49 23.91 -5.57
N SER A 131 -18.06 23.00 -6.45
CA SER A 131 -18.28 21.56 -6.26
C SER A 131 -17.11 20.90 -5.53
N TYR A 132 -17.39 19.88 -4.71
CA TYR A 132 -16.38 19.08 -4.01
C TYR A 132 -15.29 18.51 -4.94
N PRO A 133 -15.60 17.93 -6.13
CA PRO A 133 -14.58 17.49 -7.07
C PRO A 133 -13.63 18.59 -7.53
N THR A 134 -14.13 19.84 -7.69
CA THR A 134 -13.27 20.98 -8.07
C THR A 134 -12.25 21.31 -6.99
N VAL A 135 -12.68 21.33 -5.73
CA VAL A 135 -11.78 21.54 -4.57
C VAL A 135 -10.74 20.41 -4.50
N CYS A 136 -11.16 19.16 -4.63
CA CYS A 136 -10.26 18.00 -4.61
C CYS A 136 -9.22 18.05 -5.73
N ASN A 137 -9.63 18.40 -6.96
CA ASN A 137 -8.73 18.50 -8.09
C ASN A 137 -7.72 19.63 -7.89
N TYR A 138 -8.16 20.81 -7.43
CA TYR A 138 -7.26 21.92 -7.16
C TYR A 138 -6.21 21.56 -6.10
N ILE A 139 -6.62 20.98 -4.97
CA ILE A 139 -5.69 20.57 -3.90
C ILE A 139 -4.70 19.50 -4.41
N ARG A 140 -5.17 18.51 -5.17
CA ARG A 140 -4.30 17.48 -5.74
C ARG A 140 -3.26 18.07 -6.69
N ASP A 141 -3.67 18.97 -7.57
CA ASP A 141 -2.82 19.47 -8.63
C ASP A 141 -1.79 20.50 -8.13
N ASN A 142 -2.08 21.22 -7.04
CA ASN A 142 -1.25 22.33 -6.56
C ASN A 142 -0.58 22.09 -5.19
N HIS A 143 -1.12 21.20 -4.33
CA HIS A 143 -0.65 21.04 -2.95
C HIS A 143 -0.26 19.60 -2.59
N GLU A 144 -0.69 18.59 -3.34
CA GLU A 144 -0.19 17.24 -3.12
C GLU A 144 1.24 17.11 -3.63
N LYS A 145 2.16 16.79 -2.72
CA LYS A 145 3.53 16.43 -3.11
C LYS A 145 3.45 15.17 -3.98
N LYS A 146 3.99 15.24 -5.17
CA LYS A 146 4.24 14.05 -5.98
C LYS A 146 5.39 13.29 -5.33
N GLU A 147 5.05 12.37 -4.42
CA GLU A 147 6.03 11.49 -3.82
C GLU A 147 6.37 10.39 -4.84
N ALA A 148 7.64 10.27 -5.18
CA ALA A 148 8.13 9.13 -5.93
C ALA A 148 8.39 7.99 -4.93
N PHE A 149 7.58 6.93 -5.00
CA PHE A 149 7.82 5.72 -4.21
C PHE A 149 8.80 4.82 -4.96
N ILE A 150 9.96 4.58 -4.36
CA ILE A 150 10.84 3.51 -4.81
C ILE A 150 10.19 2.20 -4.37
N ARG A 151 9.81 1.36 -5.33
CA ARG A 151 9.31 0.03 -5.04
C ARG A 151 10.43 -0.78 -4.41
N GLN A 152 10.21 -1.29 -3.20
CA GLN A 152 11.13 -2.22 -2.59
C GLN A 152 11.00 -3.56 -3.30
N GLU A 153 12.11 -4.12 -3.73
CA GLU A 153 12.21 -5.48 -4.26
C GLU A 153 12.74 -6.37 -3.14
N TYR A 154 12.13 -7.54 -3.01
CA TYR A 154 12.48 -8.52 -1.98
C TYR A 154 12.90 -9.82 -2.68
N ASP A 155 13.98 -10.41 -2.20
CA ASP A 155 14.45 -11.69 -2.68
C ASP A 155 13.54 -12.83 -2.19
N LEU A 156 13.52 -13.93 -2.98
CA LEU A 156 12.73 -15.10 -2.63
C LEU A 156 13.21 -15.72 -1.31
N GLY A 157 12.28 -16.01 -0.41
CA GLY A 157 12.56 -16.63 0.89
C GLY A 157 13.28 -15.73 1.91
N GLU A 158 13.44 -14.42 1.62
CA GLU A 158 14.17 -13.52 2.48
C GLU A 158 13.31 -13.00 3.63
N THR A 159 12.23 -12.26 3.32
CA THR A 159 11.53 -11.47 4.34
C THR A 159 10.10 -11.93 4.58
N LEU A 160 9.76 -12.11 5.84
CA LEU A 160 8.42 -12.40 6.36
C LEU A 160 8.03 -11.32 7.38
N GLU A 161 6.89 -10.68 7.19
CA GLU A 161 6.38 -9.62 8.07
C GLU A 161 5.30 -10.17 9.00
N PHE A 162 5.37 -9.83 10.29
CA PHE A 162 4.39 -10.22 11.30
C PHE A 162 3.65 -9.00 11.88
N ASP A 163 2.33 -9.16 12.12
CA ASP A 163 1.54 -8.19 12.87
C ASP A 163 0.30 -8.80 13.56
N TRP A 164 -0.27 -8.03 14.51
CA TRP A 164 -1.55 -8.32 15.13
C TRP A 164 -2.65 -7.41 14.62
N GLY A 165 -3.84 -7.97 14.38
CA GLY A 165 -5.05 -7.23 14.05
C GLY A 165 -6.23 -7.65 14.91
N GLU A 166 -7.14 -6.73 15.21
CA GLU A 166 -8.39 -7.06 15.91
C GLU A 166 -9.47 -7.50 14.93
N VAL A 167 -10.20 -8.54 15.31
CA VAL A 167 -11.39 -9.06 14.60
C VAL A 167 -12.54 -9.17 15.57
N LYS A 168 -13.67 -8.55 15.26
CA LYS A 168 -14.91 -8.64 16.04
C LYS A 168 -15.86 -9.59 15.34
N ILE A 169 -16.19 -10.71 16.00
CA ILE A 169 -17.10 -11.73 15.51
C ILE A 169 -17.99 -12.22 16.64
N THR A 170 -19.07 -12.94 16.31
CA THR A 170 -19.98 -13.54 17.27
C THR A 170 -19.66 -15.02 17.42
N ILE A 171 -19.43 -15.48 18.64
CA ILE A 171 -19.20 -16.88 18.95
C ILE A 171 -20.32 -17.37 19.90
N GLY A 172 -21.08 -18.38 19.47
CA GLY A 172 -22.18 -18.91 20.25
C GLY A 172 -23.22 -17.86 20.67
N GLY A 173 -23.48 -16.88 19.77
CA GLY A 173 -24.40 -15.76 20.01
C GLY A 173 -23.83 -14.60 20.83
N LYS A 174 -22.54 -14.64 21.23
CA LYS A 174 -21.91 -13.56 22.01
C LYS A 174 -20.90 -12.79 21.16
N PRO A 175 -21.06 -11.46 20.97
CA PRO A 175 -20.06 -10.63 20.32
C PRO A 175 -18.73 -10.68 21.09
N THR A 176 -17.65 -11.04 20.42
CA THR A 176 -16.32 -11.21 21.03
C THR A 176 -15.25 -10.61 20.12
N THR A 177 -14.25 -9.97 20.72
CA THR A 177 -13.08 -9.45 20.01
C THR A 177 -11.93 -10.46 20.13
N PHE A 178 -11.44 -10.90 19.00
CA PHE A 178 -10.28 -11.79 18.88
C PHE A 178 -9.07 -11.05 18.33
N GLN A 179 -7.89 -11.59 18.61
CA GLN A 179 -6.63 -11.12 18.07
C GLN A 179 -6.24 -12.01 16.89
N MET A 180 -6.14 -11.44 15.71
CA MET A 180 -5.68 -12.13 14.51
C MET A 180 -4.19 -11.89 14.34
N GLY A 181 -3.37 -12.91 14.58
CA GLY A 181 -1.98 -12.87 14.16
C GLY A 181 -1.90 -13.15 12.66
N ILE A 182 -1.07 -12.41 11.95
CA ILE A 182 -0.85 -12.57 10.52
C ILE A 182 0.63 -12.53 10.19
N LEU A 183 1.07 -13.43 9.32
CA LEU A 183 2.36 -13.41 8.67
C LEU A 183 2.16 -13.25 7.17
N THR A 184 2.94 -12.35 6.57
CA THR A 184 2.85 -12.03 5.14
C THR A 184 4.23 -12.09 4.52
N THR A 185 4.40 -12.87 3.43
CA THR A 185 5.66 -12.87 2.68
C THR A 185 5.82 -11.54 1.93
N ALA A 186 7.00 -10.93 2.01
CA ALA A 186 7.24 -9.64 1.37
C ALA A 186 7.29 -9.75 -0.15
N CYS A 187 7.86 -10.83 -0.69
CA CYS A 187 7.98 -11.04 -2.13
C CYS A 187 6.62 -11.31 -2.81
N GLY A 188 5.85 -12.30 -2.33
CA GLY A 188 4.61 -12.76 -2.97
C GLY A 188 3.32 -12.29 -2.32
N SER A 189 3.37 -11.64 -1.16
CA SER A 189 2.20 -11.32 -0.31
C SER A 189 1.32 -12.55 -0.02
N HIS A 190 1.94 -13.70 0.23
CA HIS A 190 1.25 -14.86 0.76
C HIS A 190 0.92 -14.62 2.23
N HIS A 191 -0.34 -14.83 2.62
CA HIS A 191 -0.81 -14.58 3.98
C HIS A 191 -1.05 -15.90 4.72
N TYR A 192 -0.54 -15.99 5.93
CA TYR A 192 -0.95 -16.94 6.93
C TYR A 192 -1.55 -16.19 8.13
N ALA A 193 -2.74 -16.55 8.59
CA ALA A 193 -3.36 -15.91 9.73
C ALA A 193 -4.14 -16.90 10.58
N ARG A 194 -4.28 -16.56 11.89
CA ARG A 194 -5.05 -17.32 12.87
C ARG A 194 -5.62 -16.40 13.94
N LEU A 195 -6.81 -16.73 14.44
CA LEU A 195 -7.46 -16.04 15.55
C LEU A 195 -7.06 -16.63 16.89
N TYR A 196 -6.82 -15.75 17.86
CA TYR A 196 -6.50 -16.07 19.25
C TYR A 196 -7.35 -15.21 20.20
N GLN A 197 -7.53 -15.65 21.43
CA GLN A 197 -8.25 -14.87 22.43
C GLN A 197 -7.47 -13.64 22.92
N ASN A 198 -6.15 -13.68 22.86
CA ASN A 198 -5.27 -12.61 23.33
C ASN A 198 -3.92 -12.64 22.59
N GLN A 199 -3.08 -11.62 22.86
CA GLN A 199 -1.73 -11.49 22.29
C GLN A 199 -0.63 -11.95 23.27
N LYS A 200 -0.88 -12.96 24.12
CA LYS A 200 0.17 -13.46 25.02
C LYS A 200 1.31 -14.13 24.26
N MET A 201 2.44 -14.34 24.97
CA MET A 201 3.66 -14.89 24.37
C MET A 201 3.42 -16.29 23.76
N GLU A 202 2.63 -17.12 24.42
CA GLU A 202 2.29 -18.46 23.93
C GLU A 202 1.61 -18.42 22.55
N ASN A 203 0.69 -17.47 22.36
CA ASN A 203 -0.02 -17.29 21.10
C ASN A 203 0.88 -16.68 20.02
N PHE A 204 1.81 -15.80 20.44
CA PHE A 204 2.84 -15.26 19.55
C PHE A 204 3.79 -16.36 19.05
N LEU A 205 4.25 -17.24 19.92
CA LEU A 205 5.09 -18.37 19.52
C LEU A 205 4.30 -19.39 18.68
N ASP A 206 3.07 -19.74 19.08
CA ASP A 206 2.23 -20.72 18.37
C ASP A 206 1.95 -20.31 16.91
N ILE A 207 1.66 -19.02 16.66
CA ILE A 207 1.39 -18.59 15.28
C ILE A 207 2.62 -18.69 14.40
N HIS A 208 3.84 -18.44 14.92
CA HIS A 208 5.07 -18.59 14.16
C HIS A 208 5.32 -20.06 13.80
N VAL A 209 5.20 -20.95 14.79
CA VAL A 209 5.36 -22.39 14.55
C VAL A 209 4.38 -22.92 13.50
N ARG A 210 3.12 -22.53 13.61
CA ARG A 210 2.08 -22.93 12.63
C ARG A 210 2.31 -22.34 11.25
N ALA A 211 2.73 -21.09 11.17
CA ALA A 211 3.03 -20.44 9.89
C ALA A 211 4.20 -21.12 9.18
N PHE A 212 5.30 -21.38 9.90
CA PHE A 212 6.46 -22.08 9.35
C PHE A 212 6.09 -23.48 8.82
N ASN A 213 5.32 -24.23 9.60
CA ASN A 213 4.82 -25.53 9.17
C ASN A 213 3.90 -25.42 7.93
N SER A 214 3.04 -24.41 7.87
CA SER A 214 2.13 -24.18 6.74
C SER A 214 2.85 -23.74 5.46
N MET A 215 3.95 -22.97 5.60
CA MET A 215 4.76 -22.46 4.48
C MET A 215 5.83 -23.47 4.04
N GLY A 216 6.07 -24.55 4.79
CA GLY A 216 7.07 -25.57 4.47
C GLY A 216 8.50 -25.17 4.77
N GLY A 217 8.75 -24.08 5.48
CA GLY A 217 10.07 -23.57 5.84
C GLY A 217 10.02 -22.24 6.55
N VAL A 218 11.19 -21.67 6.82
CA VAL A 218 11.34 -20.40 7.56
C VAL A 218 12.09 -19.39 6.71
N HIS A 219 11.54 -18.18 6.58
CA HIS A 219 12.22 -17.07 5.90
C HIS A 219 13.46 -16.62 6.68
N ARG A 220 14.44 -16.05 6.00
CA ARG A 220 15.72 -15.67 6.58
C ARG A 220 15.61 -14.52 7.58
N GLU A 221 14.71 -13.56 7.32
CA GLU A 221 14.46 -12.42 8.19
C GLU A 221 12.96 -12.28 8.50
N LEU A 222 12.63 -12.10 9.79
CA LEU A 222 11.29 -11.75 10.24
C LEU A 222 11.25 -10.29 10.70
N VAL A 223 10.25 -9.55 10.21
CA VAL A 223 10.07 -8.12 10.50
C VAL A 223 8.90 -7.94 11.47
N TYR A 224 9.16 -7.23 12.55
CA TYR A 224 8.18 -6.94 13.60
C TYR A 224 7.98 -5.44 13.78
N ASP A 225 6.75 -5.04 14.11
CA ASP A 225 6.53 -3.73 14.69
C ASP A 225 6.93 -3.70 16.17
N ASN A 226 6.67 -2.58 16.85
CA ASN A 226 6.94 -2.36 18.27
C ASN A 226 6.00 -3.16 19.19
N LEU A 227 5.92 -4.46 18.98
CA LEU A 227 5.06 -5.38 19.74
C LEU A 227 5.69 -5.69 21.09
N LYS A 228 4.88 -5.68 22.16
CA LYS A 228 5.36 -6.05 23.52
C LYS A 228 5.90 -7.46 23.61
N GLN A 229 5.44 -8.37 22.74
CA GLN A 229 5.91 -9.76 22.68
C GLN A 229 7.29 -9.87 22.00
N ALA A 230 7.63 -8.94 21.14
CA ALA A 230 8.89 -8.93 20.40
C ALA A 230 9.93 -7.99 21.03
N VAL A 231 9.51 -6.84 21.58
CA VAL A 231 10.39 -5.82 22.17
C VAL A 231 10.25 -5.83 23.69
N ARG A 232 11.36 -6.10 24.40
CA ARG A 232 11.44 -6.05 25.86
C ARG A 232 11.61 -4.62 26.36
N ARG A 233 12.52 -3.84 25.74
CA ARG A 233 12.87 -2.49 26.15
C ARG A 233 13.36 -1.65 24.98
N PHE A 234 13.05 -0.35 25.01
CA PHE A 234 13.64 0.66 24.13
C PHE A 234 14.92 1.19 24.78
N VAL A 235 16.08 0.97 24.19
CA VAL A 235 17.39 1.37 24.75
C VAL A 235 17.81 2.74 24.22
N GLY A 236 17.23 3.21 23.12
CA GLY A 236 17.49 4.50 22.49
C GLY A 236 16.43 4.83 21.44
N ARG A 237 16.66 5.91 20.66
CA ARG A 237 15.70 6.34 19.63
C ARG A 237 15.45 5.29 18.55
N ASN A 238 16.45 4.44 18.27
CA ASN A 238 16.42 3.41 17.20
C ASN A 238 16.85 2.02 17.69
N GLU A 239 17.26 1.84 18.95
CA GLU A 239 17.70 0.56 19.48
C GLU A 239 16.63 -0.07 20.35
N LYS A 240 16.33 -1.35 20.06
CA LYS A 240 15.31 -2.13 20.73
C LYS A 240 15.90 -3.45 21.17
N GLU A 241 15.65 -3.83 22.41
CA GLU A 241 16.05 -5.10 22.97
C GLU A 241 14.92 -6.11 22.75
N ALA A 242 15.24 -7.24 22.12
CA ALA A 242 14.27 -8.32 21.89
C ALA A 242 13.91 -9.04 23.20
N THR A 243 12.73 -9.64 23.23
CA THR A 243 12.34 -10.55 24.31
C THR A 243 13.16 -11.84 24.24
N GLU A 244 13.40 -12.46 25.38
CA GLU A 244 14.14 -13.73 25.46
C GLU A 244 13.48 -14.83 24.61
N ASP A 245 12.16 -14.87 24.58
CA ASP A 245 11.40 -15.87 23.83
C ASP A 245 11.53 -15.67 22.31
N LEU A 246 11.57 -14.40 21.84
CA LEU A 246 11.89 -14.12 20.44
C LEU A 246 13.31 -14.55 20.09
N ILE A 247 14.28 -14.31 20.98
CA ILE A 247 15.65 -14.75 20.77
C ILE A 247 15.73 -16.28 20.70
N LYS A 248 15.06 -17.00 21.63
CA LYS A 248 15.03 -18.47 21.66
C LYS A 248 14.45 -19.09 20.39
N ILE A 249 13.27 -18.60 19.93
CA ILE A 249 12.64 -19.12 18.70
C ILE A 249 13.47 -18.78 17.46
N SER A 250 14.07 -17.56 17.40
CA SER A 250 14.98 -17.14 16.34
C SER A 250 16.21 -18.05 16.26
N MET A 251 16.87 -18.32 17.39
CA MET A 251 18.00 -19.25 17.46
C MET A 251 17.61 -20.68 17.06
N TYR A 252 16.43 -21.15 17.52
CA TYR A 252 15.97 -22.50 17.24
C TYR A 252 15.76 -22.71 15.74
N TYR A 253 15.06 -21.80 15.06
CA TYR A 253 14.76 -21.92 13.62
C TYR A 253 15.86 -21.34 12.72
N GLY A 254 16.74 -20.48 13.25
CA GLY A 254 17.86 -19.91 12.51
C GLY A 254 17.54 -18.66 11.69
N PHE A 255 16.42 -17.98 11.98
CA PHE A 255 16.07 -16.73 11.30
C PHE A 255 16.62 -15.50 12.02
N LYS A 256 16.84 -14.41 11.29
CA LYS A 256 17.13 -13.08 11.83
C LYS A 256 15.83 -12.33 12.11
N TYR A 257 15.83 -11.43 13.07
CA TYR A 257 14.69 -10.54 13.31
C TYR A 257 15.09 -9.08 13.19
N ARG A 258 14.17 -8.27 12.72
CA ARG A 258 14.32 -6.82 12.59
C ARG A 258 13.06 -6.12 13.10
N PHE A 259 13.24 -4.96 13.74
CA PHE A 259 12.16 -4.11 14.19
C PHE A 259 12.02 -2.92 13.25
N CYS A 260 10.79 -2.56 12.89
CA CYS A 260 10.51 -1.35 12.10
C CYS A 260 10.95 -0.10 12.86
N ASN A 261 11.46 0.89 12.14
CA ASN A 261 11.81 2.18 12.71
C ASN A 261 10.55 2.97 13.08
N VAL A 262 10.63 3.76 14.16
CA VAL A 262 9.54 4.65 14.57
C VAL A 262 9.30 5.70 13.48
N ALA A 263 8.04 5.89 13.08
CA ALA A 263 7.58 6.86 12.06
C ALA A 263 7.96 6.57 10.60
N LYS A 264 8.44 5.37 10.25
CA LYS A 264 8.63 4.92 8.86
C LYS A 264 7.59 3.88 8.47
N GLY A 265 6.33 4.28 8.35
CA GLY A 265 5.22 3.41 7.91
C GLY A 265 5.44 2.73 6.56
N ASN A 266 6.39 3.21 5.75
CA ASN A 266 6.74 2.61 4.47
C ASN A 266 7.50 1.28 4.61
N GLU A 267 8.13 1.00 5.75
CA GLU A 267 8.89 -0.23 5.99
C GLU A 267 7.99 -1.46 6.23
N LYS A 268 6.68 -1.27 6.47
CA LYS A 268 5.71 -2.32 6.82
C LYS A 268 4.44 -2.28 5.96
N GLY A 269 4.54 -1.77 4.73
CA GLY A 269 3.38 -1.53 3.88
C GLY A 269 2.60 -2.78 3.45
N HIS A 270 3.21 -3.97 3.51
CA HIS A 270 2.57 -5.21 3.07
C HIS A 270 1.64 -5.80 4.14
N VAL A 271 2.09 -5.88 5.39
CA VAL A 271 1.33 -6.53 6.45
C VAL A 271 0.16 -5.71 6.96
N GLU A 272 0.28 -4.38 7.11
CA GLU A 272 -0.83 -3.52 7.56
C GLU A 272 -2.01 -3.57 6.57
N LYS A 273 -1.72 -3.47 5.27
CA LYS A 273 -2.73 -3.67 4.22
C LYS A 273 -3.24 -5.11 4.19
N GLY A 274 -2.38 -6.09 4.53
CA GLY A 274 -2.70 -7.50 4.64
C GLY A 274 -3.76 -7.76 5.72
N ILE A 275 -3.61 -7.18 6.92
CA ILE A 275 -4.57 -7.31 8.02
C ILE A 275 -5.96 -6.81 7.59
N GLU A 276 -6.03 -5.60 7.06
CA GLU A 276 -7.31 -5.03 6.61
C GLU A 276 -7.93 -5.88 5.50
N TYR A 277 -7.12 -6.29 4.54
CA TYR A 277 -7.55 -7.09 3.40
C TYR A 277 -8.08 -8.45 3.83
N VAL A 278 -7.33 -9.20 4.65
CA VAL A 278 -7.72 -10.53 5.14
C VAL A 278 -8.97 -10.43 6.02
N ARG A 279 -9.00 -9.51 6.99
CA ARG A 279 -10.15 -9.28 7.88
C ARG A 279 -11.42 -9.00 7.09
N ARG A 280 -11.37 -8.08 6.12
CA ARG A 280 -12.50 -7.74 5.27
C ARG A 280 -12.95 -8.93 4.41
N LYS A 281 -12.02 -9.65 3.80
CA LYS A 281 -12.35 -10.78 2.92
C LYS A 281 -12.86 -12.02 3.66
N ALA A 282 -12.37 -12.25 4.87
CA ALA A 282 -12.80 -13.40 5.67
C ALA A 282 -14.09 -13.12 6.44
N PHE A 283 -14.26 -11.93 7.02
CA PHE A 283 -15.28 -11.68 8.03
C PHE A 283 -16.31 -10.61 7.67
N SER A 284 -16.33 -10.07 6.45
CA SER A 284 -17.37 -9.11 6.05
C SER A 284 -18.72 -9.74 5.73
N SER A 285 -18.73 -10.98 5.25
CA SER A 285 -19.95 -11.69 4.83
C SER A 285 -20.42 -12.77 5.83
N LYS A 286 -19.55 -13.23 6.72
CA LYS A 286 -19.85 -14.20 7.78
C LYS A 286 -19.16 -13.77 9.06
N THR A 287 -19.94 -13.45 10.08
CA THR A 287 -19.48 -12.96 11.38
C THR A 287 -19.86 -13.89 12.54
N ASP A 288 -20.76 -14.84 12.31
CA ASP A 288 -21.33 -15.71 13.33
C ASP A 288 -20.78 -17.12 13.18
N PHE A 289 -20.24 -17.68 14.27
CA PHE A 289 -19.63 -19.00 14.35
C PHE A 289 -20.00 -19.68 15.65
N ALA A 290 -20.04 -21.01 15.66
CA ALA A 290 -20.30 -21.78 16.87
C ALA A 290 -19.10 -21.76 17.83
N SER A 291 -17.88 -21.79 17.29
CA SER A 291 -16.64 -21.80 18.08
C SER A 291 -15.51 -21.04 17.39
N ILE A 292 -14.41 -20.77 18.12
CA ILE A 292 -13.20 -20.19 17.56
C ILE A 292 -12.52 -21.13 16.55
N GLU A 293 -12.67 -22.43 16.73
CA GLU A 293 -12.15 -23.46 15.81
C GLU A 293 -12.85 -23.37 14.47
N GLU A 294 -14.20 -23.22 14.45
CA GLU A 294 -14.97 -23.00 13.22
C GLU A 294 -14.54 -21.69 12.54
N ALA A 295 -14.39 -20.60 13.30
CA ALA A 295 -13.93 -19.32 12.77
C ALA A 295 -12.51 -19.43 12.16
N ASN A 296 -11.61 -20.18 12.80
CA ASN A 296 -10.27 -20.44 12.27
C ASN A 296 -10.28 -21.35 11.03
N SER A 297 -11.16 -22.34 10.96
CA SER A 297 -11.35 -23.16 9.75
C SER A 297 -11.83 -22.31 8.58
N HIS A 298 -12.83 -21.47 8.82
CA HIS A 298 -13.33 -20.52 7.82
C HIS A 298 -12.22 -19.54 7.35
N LEU A 299 -11.43 -19.00 8.27
CA LEU A 299 -10.31 -18.14 7.95
C LEU A 299 -9.28 -18.86 7.08
N LYS A 300 -8.93 -20.11 7.41
CA LYS A 300 -8.01 -20.95 6.62
C LYS A 300 -8.51 -21.15 5.19
N ASP A 301 -9.78 -21.47 5.00
CA ASP A 301 -10.39 -21.68 3.68
C ASP A 301 -10.36 -20.39 2.85
N LYS A 302 -10.64 -19.25 3.50
CA LYS A 302 -10.55 -17.94 2.86
C LYS A 302 -9.11 -17.57 2.45
N LEU A 303 -8.14 -17.87 3.30
CA LEU A 303 -6.72 -17.66 3.00
C LEU A 303 -6.26 -18.51 1.80
N LEU A 304 -6.66 -19.79 1.72
CA LEU A 304 -6.40 -20.62 0.55
C LEU A 304 -6.95 -20.00 -0.73
N GLN A 305 -8.20 -19.53 -0.71
CA GLN A 305 -8.80 -18.82 -1.85
C GLN A 305 -8.05 -17.54 -2.22
N LEU A 306 -7.64 -16.73 -1.22
CA LEU A 306 -6.95 -15.46 -1.45
C LEU A 306 -5.53 -15.67 -1.99
N ASN A 307 -4.81 -16.65 -1.46
CA ASN A 307 -3.45 -16.98 -1.86
C ASN A 307 -3.38 -17.68 -3.23
N SER A 308 -4.46 -18.31 -3.67
CA SER A 308 -4.54 -18.93 -5.01
C SER A 308 -4.98 -17.98 -6.12
N ARG A 309 -5.35 -16.72 -5.80
CA ARG A 309 -5.77 -15.74 -6.80
C ARG A 309 -4.58 -15.15 -7.53
N LYS A 310 -4.58 -15.26 -8.86
CA LYS A 310 -3.59 -14.60 -9.73
C LYS A 310 -3.69 -13.08 -9.60
N ARG A 311 -2.54 -12.41 -9.64
CA ARG A 311 -2.43 -10.96 -9.49
C ARG A 311 -1.59 -10.35 -10.62
N ASN A 312 -2.10 -9.30 -11.25
CA ASN A 312 -1.41 -8.65 -12.37
C ASN A 312 -0.01 -8.13 -11.98
N TRP A 313 0.13 -7.60 -10.76
CA TRP A 313 1.42 -7.10 -10.27
C TRP A 313 2.44 -8.20 -9.93
N LEU A 314 2.01 -9.48 -9.85
CA LEU A 314 2.85 -10.67 -9.74
C LEU A 314 3.00 -11.38 -11.11
N GLN A 315 2.99 -10.63 -12.20
CA GLN A 315 3.10 -11.20 -13.55
C GLN A 315 2.07 -12.31 -13.81
N ASN A 316 0.84 -12.12 -13.33
CA ASN A 316 -0.28 -13.05 -13.41
C ASN A 316 -0.07 -14.40 -12.66
N GLN A 317 0.86 -14.43 -11.70
CA GLN A 317 1.04 -15.53 -10.75
C GLN A 317 0.19 -15.29 -9.48
N SER A 318 -0.06 -16.34 -8.70
CA SER A 318 -0.70 -16.25 -7.39
C SER A 318 0.36 -16.11 -6.27
N PRO A 319 -0.01 -15.58 -5.09
CA PRO A 319 0.86 -15.63 -3.92
C PRO A 319 1.35 -17.04 -3.55
N LEU A 320 0.53 -18.06 -3.81
CA LEU A 320 0.89 -19.46 -3.59
C LEU A 320 1.96 -19.93 -4.59
N ASP A 321 1.87 -19.51 -5.87
CA ASP A 321 2.89 -19.85 -6.88
C ASP A 321 4.25 -19.24 -6.50
N ILE A 322 4.24 -18.01 -5.99
CA ILE A 322 5.47 -17.37 -5.48
C ILE A 322 6.01 -18.10 -4.26
N LEU A 323 5.15 -18.45 -3.27
CA LEU A 323 5.59 -19.22 -2.09
C LEU A 323 6.22 -20.55 -2.51
N ASN A 324 5.67 -21.25 -3.51
CA ASN A 324 6.26 -22.48 -4.02
C ASN A 324 7.67 -22.26 -4.61
N GLN A 325 7.92 -21.09 -5.23
CA GLN A 325 9.26 -20.72 -5.67
C GLN A 325 10.18 -20.36 -4.49
N GLU A 326 9.64 -19.70 -3.46
CA GLU A 326 10.37 -19.36 -2.23
C GLU A 326 10.84 -20.61 -1.46
N MET A 327 10.14 -21.75 -1.55
CA MET A 327 10.45 -22.97 -0.80
C MET A 327 11.90 -23.44 -0.98
N ALA A 328 12.51 -23.24 -2.15
CA ALA A 328 13.91 -23.61 -2.40
C ALA A 328 14.92 -22.73 -1.65
N TYR A 329 14.50 -21.57 -1.17
CA TYR A 329 15.34 -20.56 -0.50
C TYR A 329 15.07 -20.46 1.01
N LEU A 330 13.99 -21.11 1.51
CA LEU A 330 13.64 -21.13 2.92
C LEU A 330 14.64 -21.96 3.72
N ILE A 331 14.79 -21.59 4.99
CA ILE A 331 15.51 -22.43 5.98
C ILE A 331 14.66 -23.68 6.21
N PRO A 332 15.24 -24.90 6.12
CA PRO A 332 14.50 -26.14 6.33
C PRO A 332 13.84 -26.20 7.70
N LEU A 333 12.64 -26.79 7.74
CA LEU A 333 11.91 -26.99 8.99
C LEU A 333 12.68 -27.90 9.96
N LYS A 334 12.64 -27.50 11.22
CA LYS A 334 12.98 -28.34 12.36
C LYS A 334 11.70 -28.88 13.01
N PRO A 335 11.77 -29.86 13.93
CA PRO A 335 10.62 -30.23 14.75
C PRO A 335 9.95 -29.00 15.36
N SER A 336 8.64 -29.06 15.56
CA SER A 336 7.89 -27.89 16.08
C SER A 336 8.44 -27.43 17.41
N TYR A 337 8.73 -26.11 17.52
CA TYR A 337 9.12 -25.48 18.78
C TYR A 337 7.98 -25.58 19.79
N ASP A 338 8.30 -25.92 21.04
CA ASP A 338 7.32 -25.96 22.13
C ASP A 338 6.92 -24.52 22.54
N ALA A 339 5.77 -24.08 22.11
CA ALA A 339 5.20 -22.76 22.42
C ALA A 339 4.50 -22.71 23.80
N SER A 340 4.51 -23.78 24.57
CA SER A 340 3.88 -23.82 25.90
C SER A 340 4.68 -23.00 26.93
N ARG A 341 3.96 -22.38 27.84
CA ARG A 341 4.56 -21.73 28.98
C ARG A 341 5.00 -22.78 30.01
N ARG A 342 6.29 -22.84 30.29
CA ARG A 342 6.82 -23.65 31.35
C ARG A 342 6.82 -22.86 32.66
N THR A 343 6.26 -23.44 33.72
CA THR A 343 6.18 -22.82 35.04
C THR A 343 6.61 -23.86 36.08
N GLU A 344 7.48 -23.46 36.96
CA GLU A 344 7.82 -24.27 38.12
C GLU A 344 6.85 -23.98 39.26
N ALA A 345 6.35 -25.02 39.89
CA ALA A 345 5.45 -24.90 41.01
C ALA A 345 5.80 -25.93 42.09
N ARG A 346 5.94 -25.46 43.32
CA ARG A 346 6.22 -26.34 44.45
C ARG A 346 4.97 -27.16 44.83
N VAL A 347 5.12 -28.46 44.97
CA VAL A 347 4.09 -29.35 45.46
C VAL A 347 3.94 -29.20 46.98
N ASN A 348 2.75 -28.83 47.41
CA ASN A 348 2.45 -28.69 48.82
C ASN A 348 2.20 -30.09 49.49
N LYS A 349 2.12 -30.08 50.83
CA LYS A 349 1.86 -31.33 51.61
C LYS A 349 0.53 -32.01 51.35
N TYR A 350 -0.38 -31.43 50.60
CA TYR A 350 -1.65 -32.00 50.18
C TYR A 350 -1.63 -32.54 48.75
N SER A 351 -0.42 -32.75 48.20
CA SER A 351 -0.22 -33.18 46.79
C SER A 351 -0.91 -32.28 45.78
N VAL A 352 -0.84 -30.95 45.99
CA VAL A 352 -1.47 -29.94 45.12
C VAL A 352 -0.43 -28.88 44.73
N ILE A 353 -0.47 -28.49 43.46
CA ILE A 353 0.21 -27.30 42.95
C ILE A 353 -0.81 -26.18 42.64
N ASN A 354 -0.40 -24.93 42.78
CA ASN A 354 -1.17 -23.77 42.41
C ASN A 354 -0.55 -23.11 41.16
N ILE A 355 -1.30 -23.04 40.07
CA ILE A 355 -0.88 -22.37 38.84
C ILE A 355 -2.00 -21.44 38.39
N ASP A 356 -1.71 -20.17 38.21
CA ASP A 356 -2.67 -19.15 37.75
C ASP A 356 -4.02 -19.17 38.50
N GLN A 357 -3.94 -19.23 39.86
CA GLN A 357 -5.09 -19.30 40.78
C GLN A 357 -5.88 -20.62 40.77
N ASN A 358 -5.51 -21.58 39.93
CA ASN A 358 -6.10 -22.90 39.89
C ASN A 358 -5.25 -23.90 40.72
N LYS A 359 -5.93 -24.90 41.26
CA LYS A 359 -5.32 -25.98 42.02
C LYS A 359 -5.35 -27.27 41.21
N TYR A 360 -4.23 -27.91 41.09
CA TYR A 360 -4.09 -29.19 40.38
C TYR A 360 -3.54 -30.26 41.34
N SER A 361 -4.17 -31.41 41.41
CA SER A 361 -3.65 -32.57 42.13
C SER A 361 -2.50 -33.19 41.35
N VAL A 362 -1.49 -33.61 42.05
CA VAL A 362 -0.33 -34.30 41.51
C VAL A 362 -0.03 -35.54 42.36
N PRO A 363 0.72 -36.52 41.85
CA PRO A 363 1.12 -37.70 42.64
C PRO A 363 1.83 -37.32 43.94
N ASP A 364 1.54 -38.07 45.01
CA ASP A 364 2.05 -37.82 46.38
C ASP A 364 3.55 -37.85 46.50
N TYR A 365 4.21 -38.71 45.73
CA TYR A 365 5.68 -38.82 45.74
C TYR A 365 6.39 -37.53 45.25
N LEU A 366 5.69 -36.57 44.72
CA LEU A 366 6.17 -35.25 44.30
C LEU A 366 6.10 -34.21 45.43
N VAL A 367 5.51 -34.52 46.58
CA VAL A 367 5.39 -33.58 47.71
C VAL A 367 6.78 -33.03 48.12
N GLY A 368 6.85 -31.70 48.22
CA GLY A 368 8.07 -30.97 48.54
C GLY A 368 9.03 -30.76 47.37
N LYS A 369 8.76 -31.31 46.18
CA LYS A 369 9.54 -31.10 44.95
C LYS A 369 8.99 -29.92 44.15
N PHE A 370 9.81 -29.45 43.21
CA PHE A 370 9.42 -28.44 42.19
C PHE A 370 9.18 -29.13 40.89
#